data_d4499b48f336e3f85d1a4f4843b071f6
#
_entry.id   d4499b48f336e3f85d1a4f4843b071f6
#
_cell.length_a   1.000
_cell.length_b   1.000
_cell.length_c   1.000
_cell.angle_alpha   90.00
_cell.angle_beta   90.00
_cell.angle_gamma   90.00
#
_symmetry.space_group_name_H-M   'P 1'
#
loop_
_entity.id
_entity.type
_entity.pdbx_description
1 polymer ?
#
loop_
_entity_poly.entity_id
_entity_poly.type
_entity_poly.pdbx_seq_one_letter_code
_entity_poly.pdbx_strand_id
1 'polypeptide(L)'
;MIKLIATDVDGTLVKDGTLLIDPEYMTVVSRLVDQGIHFVVCSGRQFSSEQKLFAPIKDRLFYISDGGTVVRTPEKILKTYPMETALWKSMCRMVHDELPSCDCFAATPDYCLAEDAGSRMFHWLRDSYGFDVREVPDLSKVENEDIIKFTIYHPTSCEELCSPNFIPAWNHQAKLAVAGKEWLDCNARGVSKWTGLSFLMNYFGLTPDEVCCFGDNLNDIEMLQNAGESYAVSNARAEVIASAKHTCPPYWENGVLQVLKTFLKETTNPF
;
A
#
# COMPACT_ATOMS: atom_id res chain seq x y z
N MET A 1 19.42 9.89 13.41
CA MET A 1 19.79 8.58 12.81
C MET A 1 18.51 7.82 12.49
N ILE A 2 18.39 7.28 11.28
CA ILE A 2 17.18 6.54 10.86
C ILE A 2 17.08 5.24 11.64
N LYS A 3 15.88 5.00 12.19
CA LYS A 3 15.51 3.80 12.97
C LYS A 3 14.34 3.04 12.34
N LEU A 4 13.58 3.68 11.44
CA LEU A 4 12.49 3.05 10.71
C LEU A 4 12.58 3.44 9.24
N ILE A 5 12.45 2.45 8.37
CA ILE A 5 12.37 2.64 6.92
C ILE A 5 11.03 2.07 6.45
N ALA A 6 10.22 2.90 5.80
CA ALA A 6 8.96 2.50 5.18
C ALA A 6 9.04 2.68 3.66
N THR A 7 8.61 1.68 2.91
CA THR A 7 8.61 1.74 1.45
C THR A 7 7.27 1.32 0.87
N ASP A 8 6.80 2.08 -0.11
CA ASP A 8 5.80 1.57 -1.03
C ASP A 8 6.37 0.43 -1.88
N VAL A 9 5.52 -0.26 -2.64
CA VAL A 9 5.85 -1.46 -3.42
C VAL A 9 5.69 -1.23 -4.91
N ASP A 10 4.46 -0.99 -5.36
CA ASP A 10 4.11 -0.91 -6.78
C ASP A 10 4.58 0.42 -7.39
N GLY A 11 5.40 0.35 -8.44
CA GLY A 11 6.03 1.56 -9.02
C GLY A 11 7.24 2.06 -8.24
N THR A 12 7.46 1.60 -7.01
CA THR A 12 8.55 2.01 -6.11
C THR A 12 9.67 0.96 -6.02
N LEU A 13 9.35 -0.29 -5.72
CA LEU A 13 10.30 -1.42 -5.67
C LEU A 13 10.21 -2.30 -6.90
N VAL A 14 9.00 -2.49 -7.42
CA VAL A 14 8.69 -3.42 -8.50
C VAL A 14 7.69 -2.78 -9.47
N LYS A 15 7.57 -3.39 -10.66
CA LYS A 15 6.48 -3.07 -11.58
C LYS A 15 5.13 -3.40 -10.95
N ASP A 16 4.16 -2.53 -11.16
CA ASP A 16 2.79 -2.71 -10.69
C ASP A 16 2.23 -4.10 -11.06
N GLY A 17 1.61 -4.76 -10.07
CA GLY A 17 0.98 -6.08 -10.20
C GLY A 17 1.93 -7.26 -10.36
N THR A 18 3.22 -7.14 -10.02
CA THR A 18 4.17 -8.27 -10.06
C THR A 18 4.57 -8.75 -8.66
N LEU A 19 4.92 -10.04 -8.57
CA LEU A 19 5.55 -10.64 -7.37
C LEU A 19 7.07 -10.84 -7.57
N LEU A 20 7.64 -10.27 -8.64
CA LEU A 20 9.06 -10.39 -8.93
C LEU A 20 9.81 -9.19 -8.37
N ILE A 21 10.65 -9.41 -7.38
CA ILE A 21 11.54 -8.42 -6.78
C ILE A 21 13.00 -8.91 -6.91
N ASP A 22 13.93 -7.98 -7.05
CA ASP A 22 15.36 -8.31 -7.06
C ASP A 22 15.73 -8.98 -5.72
N PRO A 23 16.32 -10.20 -5.75
CA PRO A 23 16.65 -10.93 -4.52
C PRO A 23 17.66 -10.21 -3.62
N GLU A 24 18.42 -9.23 -4.13
CA GLU A 24 19.35 -8.44 -3.34
C GLU A 24 18.62 -7.60 -2.27
N TYR A 25 17.34 -7.21 -2.50
CA TYR A 25 16.53 -6.57 -1.47
C TYR A 25 16.47 -7.42 -0.19
N MET A 26 16.32 -8.75 -0.31
CA MET A 26 16.24 -9.63 0.86
C MET A 26 17.51 -9.57 1.70
N THR A 27 18.66 -9.54 1.05
CA THR A 27 19.97 -9.45 1.72
C THR A 27 20.16 -8.09 2.40
N VAL A 28 19.89 -7.00 1.68
CA VAL A 28 20.10 -5.64 2.19
C VAL A 28 19.13 -5.34 3.33
N VAL A 29 17.84 -5.64 3.17
CA VAL A 29 16.83 -5.44 4.20
C VAL A 29 17.12 -6.27 5.45
N SER A 30 17.52 -7.55 5.30
CA SER A 30 17.94 -8.37 6.44
C SER A 30 19.06 -7.73 7.24
N ARG A 31 20.09 -7.20 6.57
CA ARG A 31 21.22 -6.52 7.24
C ARG A 31 20.78 -5.23 7.95
N LEU A 32 19.85 -4.47 7.37
CA LEU A 32 19.28 -3.27 8.03
C LEU A 32 18.52 -3.64 9.30
N VAL A 33 17.72 -4.72 9.25
CA VAL A 33 17.00 -5.24 10.41
C VAL A 33 18.00 -5.76 11.48
N ASP A 34 19.07 -6.44 11.08
CA ASP A 34 20.13 -6.88 12.00
C ASP A 34 20.85 -5.69 12.69
N GLN A 35 20.87 -4.52 12.07
CA GLN A 35 21.38 -3.27 12.65
C GLN A 35 20.36 -2.54 13.54
N GLY A 36 19.19 -3.12 13.75
CA GLY A 36 18.11 -2.56 14.59
C GLY A 36 17.20 -1.56 13.90
N ILE A 37 17.20 -1.51 12.57
CA ILE A 37 16.27 -0.69 11.80
C ILE A 37 14.95 -1.47 11.60
N HIS A 38 13.83 -0.88 11.97
CA HIS A 38 12.51 -1.42 11.66
C HIS A 38 12.21 -1.20 10.17
N PHE A 39 12.04 -2.29 9.42
CA PHE A 39 11.66 -2.20 8.02
C PHE A 39 10.16 -2.47 7.85
N VAL A 40 9.48 -1.54 7.17
CA VAL A 40 8.03 -1.52 6.99
C VAL A 40 7.69 -1.58 5.51
N VAL A 41 6.96 -2.60 5.11
CA VAL A 41 6.30 -2.65 3.80
C VAL A 41 5.01 -1.85 3.94
N CYS A 42 4.84 -0.77 3.15
CA CYS A 42 3.73 0.18 3.30
C CYS A 42 3.01 0.36 1.96
N SER A 43 2.04 -0.50 1.66
CA SER A 43 1.46 -0.63 0.32
C SER A 43 -0.07 -0.57 0.30
N GLY A 44 -0.62 -0.34 -0.90
CA GLY A 44 -2.04 -0.58 -1.19
C GLY A 44 -2.39 -2.06 -1.32
N ARG A 45 -1.39 -2.94 -1.37
CA ARG A 45 -1.57 -4.38 -1.46
C ARG A 45 -2.16 -4.97 -0.19
N GLN A 46 -2.81 -6.13 -0.36
CA GLN A 46 -3.21 -7.00 0.73
C GLN A 46 -1.98 -7.66 1.37
N PHE A 47 -2.03 -7.88 2.68
CA PHE A 47 -0.96 -8.51 3.45
C PHE A 47 -0.43 -9.83 2.86
N SER A 48 -1.32 -10.69 2.34
CA SER A 48 -0.93 -11.95 1.71
C SER A 48 0.00 -11.78 0.51
N SER A 49 -0.20 -10.72 -0.26
CA SER A 49 0.64 -10.34 -1.40
C SER A 49 2.01 -9.83 -0.95
N GLU A 50 2.02 -8.94 0.05
CA GLU A 50 3.26 -8.40 0.62
C GLU A 50 4.15 -9.51 1.19
N GLN A 51 3.56 -10.48 1.90
CA GLN A 51 4.29 -11.64 2.42
C GLN A 51 4.89 -12.53 1.32
N LYS A 52 4.18 -12.70 0.20
CA LYS A 52 4.71 -13.46 -0.94
C LYS A 52 5.91 -12.76 -1.57
N LEU A 53 5.85 -11.44 -1.70
CA LEU A 53 6.94 -10.64 -2.27
C LEU A 53 8.21 -10.70 -1.42
N PHE A 54 8.07 -10.67 -0.09
CA PHE A 54 9.18 -10.70 0.86
C PHE A 54 9.36 -12.08 1.53
N ALA A 55 8.94 -13.17 0.89
CA ALA A 55 8.86 -14.51 1.46
C ALA A 55 10.10 -14.95 2.26
N PRO A 56 11.37 -14.73 1.81
CA PRO A 56 12.54 -15.17 2.56
C PRO A 56 12.77 -14.47 3.91
N ILE A 57 12.21 -13.27 4.09
CA ILE A 57 12.44 -12.42 5.28
C ILE A 57 11.15 -11.92 5.91
N LYS A 58 10.00 -12.41 5.44
CA LYS A 58 8.67 -11.93 5.80
C LYS A 58 8.42 -11.84 7.32
N ASP A 59 8.98 -12.77 8.08
CA ASP A 59 8.77 -12.88 9.53
C ASP A 59 9.59 -11.84 10.34
N ARG A 60 10.35 -11.00 9.65
CA ARG A 60 11.23 -9.98 10.23
C ARG A 60 10.74 -8.55 10.00
N LEU A 61 9.64 -8.39 9.25
CA LEU A 61 9.15 -7.11 8.76
C LEU A 61 7.86 -6.69 9.48
N PHE A 62 7.59 -5.39 9.41
CA PHE A 62 6.30 -4.81 9.72
C PHE A 62 5.55 -4.51 8.43
N TYR A 63 4.22 -4.51 8.51
CA TYR A 63 3.36 -4.33 7.35
C TYR A 63 2.30 -3.28 7.63
N ILE A 64 2.15 -2.35 6.70
CA ILE A 64 1.07 -1.38 6.61
C ILE A 64 0.38 -1.67 5.29
N SER A 65 -0.65 -2.51 5.33
CA SER A 65 -1.35 -3.02 4.15
C SER A 65 -2.58 -2.19 3.83
N ASP A 66 -3.12 -2.42 2.64
CA ASP A 66 -4.40 -1.87 2.19
C ASP A 66 -4.48 -0.34 2.33
N GLY A 67 -3.38 0.36 1.99
CA GLY A 67 -3.31 1.81 1.99
C GLY A 67 -3.24 2.46 3.38
N GLY A 68 -2.84 1.72 4.40
CA GLY A 68 -2.71 2.21 5.78
C GLY A 68 -3.79 1.72 6.74
N THR A 69 -4.73 0.93 6.26
CA THR A 69 -5.90 0.48 7.04
C THR A 69 -5.60 -0.67 7.99
N VAL A 70 -4.54 -1.44 7.72
CA VAL A 70 -4.06 -2.51 8.61
C VAL A 70 -2.60 -2.29 8.92
N VAL A 71 -2.25 -2.35 10.20
CA VAL A 71 -0.88 -2.35 10.69
C VAL A 71 -0.64 -3.67 11.44
N ARG A 72 0.37 -4.43 11.05
CA ARG A 72 0.61 -5.76 11.62
C ARG A 72 2.06 -6.24 11.56
N THR A 73 2.35 -7.23 12.38
CA THR A 73 3.44 -8.18 12.17
C THR A 73 2.91 -9.42 11.41
N PRO A 74 3.74 -10.36 11.00
CA PRO A 74 3.26 -11.63 10.44
C PRO A 74 2.27 -12.38 11.32
N GLU A 75 2.46 -12.32 12.65
CA GLU A 75 1.69 -13.10 13.61
C GLU A 75 0.48 -12.35 14.18
N LYS A 76 0.52 -11.01 14.16
CA LYS A 76 -0.47 -10.22 14.91
C LYS A 76 -0.87 -8.93 14.21
N ILE A 77 -2.18 -8.69 14.12
CA ILE A 77 -2.74 -7.39 13.80
C ILE A 77 -2.54 -6.47 15.01
N LEU A 78 -1.87 -5.33 14.80
CA LEU A 78 -1.60 -4.32 15.83
C LEU A 78 -2.69 -3.24 15.81
N LYS A 79 -3.20 -2.90 14.61
CA LYS A 79 -4.23 -1.89 14.41
C LYS A 79 -5.00 -2.13 13.13
N THR A 80 -6.32 -1.87 13.15
CA THR A 80 -7.18 -1.77 11.96
C THR A 80 -7.95 -0.46 11.99
N TYR A 81 -8.35 0.00 10.80
CA TYR A 81 -9.18 1.18 10.60
C TYR A 81 -10.35 0.82 9.65
N PRO A 82 -11.42 0.19 10.16
CA PRO A 82 -12.54 -0.24 9.33
C PRO A 82 -13.35 0.93 8.80
N MET A 83 -14.00 0.74 7.67
CA MET A 83 -15.01 1.63 7.11
C MET A 83 -16.38 1.38 7.76
N GLU A 84 -17.20 2.41 7.85
CA GLU A 84 -18.61 2.23 8.25
C GLU A 84 -19.35 1.38 7.21
N THR A 85 -20.07 0.37 7.68
CA THR A 85 -20.80 -0.58 6.81
C THR A 85 -21.77 0.12 5.86
N ALA A 86 -22.53 1.10 6.34
CA ALA A 86 -23.47 1.85 5.50
C ALA A 86 -22.75 2.64 4.40
N LEU A 87 -21.55 3.15 4.68
CA LEU A 87 -20.77 3.96 3.74
C LEU A 87 -20.26 3.11 2.56
N TRP A 88 -19.48 2.06 2.81
CA TRP A 88 -18.92 1.26 1.72
C TRP A 88 -20.02 0.52 0.92
N LYS A 89 -21.13 0.09 1.55
CA LYS A 89 -22.29 -0.46 0.84
C LYS A 89 -22.98 0.56 -0.07
N SER A 90 -23.02 1.83 0.33
CA SER A 90 -23.57 2.90 -0.53
C SER A 90 -22.64 3.21 -1.71
N MET A 91 -21.34 3.15 -1.50
CA MET A 91 -20.35 3.24 -2.58
C MET A 91 -20.49 2.08 -3.57
N CYS A 92 -20.64 0.85 -3.08
CA CYS A 92 -20.87 -0.34 -3.90
C CYS A 92 -22.12 -0.20 -4.77
N ARG A 93 -23.25 0.23 -4.19
CA ARG A 93 -24.47 0.48 -4.96
C ARG A 93 -24.28 1.54 -6.04
N MET A 94 -23.60 2.64 -5.76
CA MET A 94 -23.28 3.64 -6.78
C MET A 94 -22.46 3.06 -7.94
N VAL A 95 -21.49 2.16 -7.64
CA VAL A 95 -20.74 1.48 -8.70
C VAL A 95 -21.67 0.63 -9.56
N HIS A 96 -22.55 -0.17 -8.96
CA HIS A 96 -23.52 -1.00 -9.70
C HIS A 96 -24.48 -0.20 -10.56
N ASP A 97 -25.01 0.89 -10.01
CA ASP A 97 -26.07 1.67 -10.66
C ASP A 97 -25.56 2.67 -11.69
N GLU A 98 -24.40 3.27 -11.46
CA GLU A 98 -23.92 4.43 -12.23
C GLU A 98 -22.61 4.20 -13.00
N LEU A 99 -21.85 3.15 -12.65
CA LEU A 99 -20.53 2.85 -13.24
C LEU A 99 -20.43 1.41 -13.80
N PRO A 100 -21.30 1.03 -14.76
CA PRO A 100 -21.42 -0.37 -15.21
C PRO A 100 -20.17 -0.94 -15.91
N SER A 101 -19.20 -0.11 -16.26
CA SER A 101 -17.89 -0.54 -16.80
C SER A 101 -16.83 -0.76 -15.72
N CYS A 102 -17.18 -0.54 -14.45
CA CYS A 102 -16.29 -0.72 -13.32
C CYS A 102 -16.59 -2.02 -12.59
N ASP A 103 -15.53 -2.69 -12.15
CA ASP A 103 -15.58 -3.71 -11.10
C ASP A 103 -15.25 -3.06 -9.76
N CYS A 104 -15.60 -3.73 -8.66
CA CYS A 104 -15.18 -3.32 -7.32
C CYS A 104 -14.92 -4.52 -6.42
N PHE A 105 -14.14 -4.28 -5.37
CA PHE A 105 -13.94 -5.25 -4.30
C PHE A 105 -13.93 -4.57 -2.94
N ALA A 106 -14.24 -5.35 -1.90
CA ALA A 106 -14.14 -4.95 -0.51
C ALA A 106 -13.09 -5.81 0.21
N ALA A 107 -12.12 -5.16 0.87
CA ALA A 107 -11.07 -5.86 1.60
C ALA A 107 -11.38 -5.96 3.09
N THR A 108 -11.18 -7.14 3.65
CA THR A 108 -11.02 -7.40 5.08
C THR A 108 -9.52 -7.38 5.42
N PRO A 109 -9.10 -7.47 6.69
CA PRO A 109 -7.69 -7.55 7.05
C PRO A 109 -6.91 -8.75 6.46
N ASP A 110 -7.61 -9.81 6.05
CA ASP A 110 -6.98 -11.07 5.65
C ASP A 110 -7.31 -11.50 4.20
N TYR A 111 -8.45 -11.08 3.65
CA TYR A 111 -8.88 -11.42 2.27
C TYR A 111 -9.72 -10.29 1.68
N CYS A 112 -10.00 -10.36 0.39
CA CYS A 112 -10.96 -9.46 -0.25
C CYS A 112 -12.12 -10.25 -0.88
N LEU A 113 -13.24 -9.53 -1.04
CA LEU A 113 -14.50 -10.03 -1.59
C LEU A 113 -14.78 -9.33 -2.91
N ALA A 114 -15.11 -10.07 -3.96
CA ALA A 114 -15.49 -9.57 -5.28
C ALA A 114 -16.59 -10.43 -5.88
N GLU A 115 -17.36 -9.89 -6.85
CA GLU A 115 -18.58 -10.54 -7.34
C GLU A 115 -18.38 -11.51 -8.50
N ASP A 116 -17.43 -11.26 -9.39
CA ASP A 116 -17.25 -12.04 -10.62
C ASP A 116 -15.84 -12.65 -10.67
N ALA A 117 -15.76 -13.94 -10.35
CA ALA A 117 -14.53 -14.72 -10.43
C ALA A 117 -13.97 -14.84 -11.87
N GLY A 118 -14.78 -14.55 -12.89
CA GLY A 118 -14.38 -14.53 -14.29
C GLY A 118 -13.87 -13.16 -14.75
N SER A 119 -14.03 -12.10 -13.95
CA SER A 119 -13.63 -10.76 -14.34
C SER A 119 -12.11 -10.59 -14.46
N ARG A 120 -11.70 -9.64 -15.29
CA ARG A 120 -10.28 -9.26 -15.43
C ARG A 120 -9.71 -8.79 -14.09
N MET A 121 -10.48 -8.04 -13.31
CA MET A 121 -10.08 -7.57 -12.00
C MET A 121 -9.76 -8.74 -11.06
N PHE A 122 -10.69 -9.72 -10.96
CA PHE A 122 -10.54 -10.88 -10.07
C PHE A 122 -9.27 -11.68 -10.41
N HIS A 123 -9.07 -11.98 -11.70
CA HIS A 123 -7.86 -12.64 -12.16
C HIS A 123 -6.59 -11.85 -11.87
N TRP A 124 -6.61 -10.54 -12.08
CA TRP A 124 -5.44 -9.70 -11.80
C TRP A 124 -5.10 -9.68 -10.32
N LEU A 125 -6.09 -9.50 -9.44
CA LEU A 125 -5.88 -9.55 -7.99
C LEU A 125 -5.31 -10.89 -7.55
N ARG A 126 -5.91 -12.01 -8.00
CA ARG A 126 -5.50 -13.35 -7.59
C ARG A 126 -4.17 -13.77 -8.20
N ASP A 127 -4.02 -13.63 -9.51
CA ASP A 127 -2.94 -14.29 -10.28
C ASP A 127 -1.69 -13.39 -10.40
N SER A 128 -1.86 -12.06 -10.45
CA SER A 128 -0.75 -11.10 -10.58
C SER A 128 -0.33 -10.54 -9.23
N TYR A 129 -1.26 -9.97 -8.46
CA TYR A 129 -0.95 -9.44 -7.12
C TYR A 129 -0.82 -10.53 -6.04
N GLY A 130 -1.41 -11.71 -6.27
CA GLY A 130 -1.38 -12.81 -5.31
C GLY A 130 -2.27 -12.61 -4.09
N PHE A 131 -3.36 -11.86 -4.22
CA PHE A 131 -4.34 -11.67 -3.16
C PHE A 131 -5.11 -12.96 -2.84
N ASP A 132 -5.60 -13.08 -1.61
CA ASP A 132 -6.70 -14.00 -1.27
C ASP A 132 -8.01 -13.30 -1.65
N VAL A 133 -8.59 -13.72 -2.78
CA VAL A 133 -9.85 -13.17 -3.30
C VAL A 133 -10.94 -14.23 -3.23
N ARG A 134 -12.06 -13.87 -2.63
CA ARG A 134 -13.24 -14.74 -2.48
C ARG A 134 -14.41 -14.17 -3.24
N GLU A 135 -15.09 -15.03 -4.00
CA GLU A 135 -16.28 -14.64 -4.74
C GLU A 135 -17.50 -14.55 -3.82
N VAL A 136 -18.30 -13.53 -4.03
CA VAL A 136 -19.62 -13.35 -3.39
C VAL A 136 -20.66 -13.03 -4.45
N PRO A 137 -21.94 -13.46 -4.25
CA PRO A 137 -23.00 -13.21 -5.24
C PRO A 137 -23.39 -11.74 -5.42
N ASP A 138 -23.24 -10.93 -4.37
CA ASP A 138 -23.61 -9.52 -4.34
C ASP A 138 -22.87 -8.86 -3.18
N LEU A 139 -21.91 -8.01 -3.52
CA LEU A 139 -21.04 -7.37 -2.54
C LEU A 139 -21.80 -6.43 -1.61
N SER A 140 -22.85 -5.76 -2.12
CA SER A 140 -23.70 -4.85 -1.32
C SER A 140 -24.48 -5.57 -0.21
N LYS A 141 -24.64 -6.89 -0.31
CA LYS A 141 -25.36 -7.73 0.67
C LYS A 141 -24.45 -8.46 1.67
N VAL A 142 -23.14 -8.29 1.54
CA VAL A 142 -22.21 -8.87 2.51
C VAL A 142 -22.47 -8.31 3.90
N GLU A 143 -22.53 -9.20 4.90
CA GLU A 143 -22.77 -8.86 6.31
C GLU A 143 -21.70 -9.52 7.20
N ASN A 144 -21.54 -8.95 8.41
CA ASN A 144 -20.63 -9.48 9.44
C ASN A 144 -19.14 -9.51 9.04
N GLU A 145 -18.74 -8.60 8.15
CA GLU A 145 -17.34 -8.44 7.75
C GLU A 145 -16.82 -7.04 8.14
N ASP A 146 -15.62 -7.01 8.70
CA ASP A 146 -14.91 -5.76 8.99
C ASP A 146 -14.19 -5.27 7.72
N ILE A 147 -14.92 -4.54 6.88
CA ILE A 147 -14.35 -3.99 5.65
C ILE A 147 -13.47 -2.79 5.98
N ILE A 148 -12.20 -2.90 5.60
CA ILE A 148 -11.16 -1.89 5.85
C ILE A 148 -10.90 -1.00 4.64
N LYS A 149 -11.19 -1.48 3.43
CA LYS A 149 -11.00 -0.76 2.18
C LYS A 149 -12.05 -1.20 1.17
N PHE A 150 -12.57 -0.25 0.39
CA PHE A 150 -13.37 -0.48 -0.79
C PHE A 150 -12.63 0.07 -2.00
N THR A 151 -12.47 -0.72 -3.05
CA THR A 151 -11.70 -0.31 -4.24
C THR A 151 -12.53 -0.46 -5.49
N ILE A 152 -12.44 0.53 -6.37
CA ILE A 152 -13.03 0.52 -7.70
C ILE A 152 -11.93 0.27 -8.73
N TYR A 153 -12.23 -0.55 -9.71
CA TYR A 153 -11.38 -0.89 -10.82
C TYR A 153 -12.05 -0.55 -12.15
N HIS A 154 -11.30 0.09 -13.06
CA HIS A 154 -11.69 0.25 -14.45
C HIS A 154 -10.57 -0.23 -15.38
N PRO A 155 -10.84 -1.11 -16.36
CA PRO A 155 -9.79 -1.77 -17.14
C PRO A 155 -8.93 -0.86 -18.02
N THR A 156 -9.32 0.41 -18.18
CA THR A 156 -8.57 1.40 -18.97
C THR A 156 -8.03 2.52 -18.08
N SER A 157 -8.90 3.19 -17.32
CA SER A 157 -8.53 4.29 -16.44
C SER A 157 -9.66 4.59 -15.45
N CYS A 158 -9.49 4.22 -14.20
CA CYS A 158 -10.38 4.65 -13.13
C CYS A 158 -10.20 6.15 -12.84
N GLU A 159 -8.98 6.65 -12.95
CA GLU A 159 -8.65 8.06 -12.72
C GLU A 159 -9.45 9.01 -13.63
N GLU A 160 -9.54 8.69 -14.94
CA GLU A 160 -10.19 9.56 -15.91
C GLU A 160 -11.71 9.32 -16.03
N LEU A 161 -12.14 8.06 -15.89
CA LEU A 161 -13.50 7.66 -16.25
C LEU A 161 -14.45 7.52 -15.05
N CYS A 162 -13.93 7.20 -13.85
CA CYS A 162 -14.73 6.97 -12.65
C CYS A 162 -14.53 8.06 -11.60
N SER A 163 -13.28 8.42 -11.34
CA SER A 163 -12.91 9.36 -10.27
C SER A 163 -13.57 10.73 -10.38
N PRO A 164 -13.78 11.34 -11.58
CA PRO A 164 -14.43 12.65 -11.70
C PRO A 164 -15.85 12.71 -11.13
N ASN A 165 -16.59 11.61 -11.17
CA ASN A 165 -17.96 11.52 -10.63
C ASN A 165 -17.95 10.97 -9.20
N PHE A 166 -17.11 9.98 -8.93
CA PHE A 166 -17.09 9.27 -7.65
C PHE A 166 -16.45 10.07 -6.53
N ILE A 167 -15.32 10.73 -6.78
CA ILE A 167 -14.59 11.49 -5.75
C ILE A 167 -15.45 12.62 -5.18
N PRO A 168 -16.11 13.50 -5.97
CA PRO A 168 -16.94 14.57 -5.43
C PRO A 168 -18.11 14.06 -4.57
N ALA A 169 -18.66 12.88 -4.89
CA ALA A 169 -19.76 12.30 -4.13
C ALA A 169 -19.35 11.84 -2.73
N TRP A 170 -18.10 11.37 -2.55
CA TRP A 170 -17.69 10.66 -1.34
C TRP A 170 -16.50 11.26 -0.57
N ASN A 171 -15.75 12.22 -1.13
CA ASN A 171 -14.54 12.77 -0.49
C ASN A 171 -14.76 13.46 0.85
N HIS A 172 -16.02 13.79 1.18
CA HIS A 172 -16.39 14.37 2.46
C HIS A 172 -16.63 13.31 3.56
N GLN A 173 -16.79 12.03 3.17
CA GLN A 173 -17.07 10.90 4.09
C GLN A 173 -15.93 9.90 4.16
N ALA A 174 -15.13 9.77 3.10
CA ALA A 174 -14.04 8.83 2.99
C ALA A 174 -12.73 9.48 2.52
N LYS A 175 -11.60 8.84 2.75
CA LYS A 175 -10.34 9.16 2.09
C LYS A 175 -10.31 8.40 0.78
N LEU A 176 -10.25 9.13 -0.32
CA LEU A 176 -10.21 8.58 -1.67
C LEU A 176 -8.84 8.86 -2.27
N ALA A 177 -8.21 7.86 -2.87
CA ALA A 177 -6.89 7.99 -3.47
C ALA A 177 -6.80 7.16 -4.75
N VAL A 178 -6.35 7.80 -5.84
CA VAL A 178 -5.96 7.09 -7.05
C VAL A 178 -4.68 6.29 -6.75
N ALA A 179 -4.74 4.98 -6.96
CA ALA A 179 -3.68 4.03 -6.66
C ALA A 179 -3.27 3.30 -7.95
N GLY A 180 -2.59 4.00 -8.85
CA GLY A 180 -2.37 3.54 -10.22
C GLY A 180 -3.45 4.07 -11.17
N LYS A 181 -3.34 3.74 -12.45
CA LYS A 181 -4.26 4.26 -13.48
C LYS A 181 -5.64 3.62 -13.37
N GLU A 182 -5.67 2.33 -13.08
CA GLU A 182 -6.88 1.50 -13.10
C GLU A 182 -7.63 1.46 -11.77
N TRP A 183 -7.07 2.00 -10.68
CA TRP A 183 -7.56 1.81 -9.33
C TRP A 183 -7.94 3.11 -8.62
N LEU A 184 -9.05 3.08 -7.88
CA LEU A 184 -9.44 4.11 -6.91
C LEU A 184 -9.70 3.45 -5.56
N ASP A 185 -8.83 3.67 -4.61
CA ASP A 185 -8.96 3.18 -3.25
C ASP A 185 -9.82 4.12 -2.39
N CYS A 186 -10.71 3.54 -1.61
CA CYS A 186 -11.59 4.22 -0.67
C CYS A 186 -11.33 3.66 0.74
N ASN A 187 -10.79 4.49 1.61
CA ASN A 187 -10.51 4.15 3.01
C ASN A 187 -11.42 4.95 3.95
N ALA A 188 -11.47 4.56 5.21
CA ALA A 188 -12.11 5.37 6.25
C ALA A 188 -11.50 6.79 6.26
N ARG A 189 -12.31 7.78 6.61
CA ARG A 189 -11.89 9.18 6.62
C ARG A 189 -10.67 9.40 7.50
N GLY A 190 -9.66 10.10 6.97
CA GLY A 190 -8.41 10.40 7.68
C GLY A 190 -7.43 9.24 7.76
N VAL A 191 -7.73 8.10 7.12
CA VAL A 191 -6.80 6.96 7.05
C VAL A 191 -5.99 7.04 5.76
N SER A 192 -4.69 6.86 5.89
CA SER A 192 -3.70 6.87 4.81
C SER A 192 -2.49 6.03 5.22
N LYS A 193 -1.53 5.83 4.32
CA LYS A 193 -0.24 5.19 4.65
C LYS A 193 0.46 5.89 5.83
N TRP A 194 0.37 7.24 5.88
CA TRP A 194 0.92 8.01 7.00
C TRP A 194 0.22 7.72 8.33
N THR A 195 -1.09 7.48 8.33
CA THR A 195 -1.82 7.10 9.56
C THR A 195 -1.27 5.80 10.14
N GLY A 196 -1.09 4.77 9.28
CA GLY A 196 -0.49 3.50 9.71
C GLY A 196 0.95 3.67 10.19
N LEU A 197 1.75 4.48 9.49
CA LEU A 197 3.13 4.77 9.86
C LEU A 197 3.23 5.55 11.17
N SER A 198 2.35 6.53 11.38
CA SER A 198 2.25 7.28 12.65
C SER A 198 1.91 6.37 13.83
N PHE A 199 1.06 5.36 13.62
CA PHE A 199 0.81 4.35 14.64
C PHE A 199 2.08 3.59 14.99
N LEU A 200 2.87 3.11 14.01
CA LEU A 200 4.13 2.40 14.28
C LEU A 200 5.19 3.29 14.92
N MET A 201 5.29 4.56 14.51
CA MET A 201 6.17 5.53 15.15
C MET A 201 5.85 5.66 16.64
N ASN A 202 4.58 5.84 16.99
CA ASN A 202 4.14 5.89 18.38
C ASN A 202 4.40 4.57 19.11
N TYR A 203 4.18 3.44 18.47
CA TYR A 203 4.40 2.10 19.04
C TYR A 203 5.87 1.86 19.40
N PHE A 204 6.81 2.40 18.61
CA PHE A 204 8.25 2.31 18.86
C PHE A 204 8.84 3.51 19.61
N GLY A 205 8.06 4.56 19.89
CA GLY A 205 8.55 5.78 20.52
C GLY A 205 9.48 6.59 19.61
N LEU A 206 9.22 6.61 18.30
CA LEU A 206 10.02 7.30 17.30
C LEU A 206 9.43 8.66 16.94
N THR A 207 10.31 9.57 16.52
CA THR A 207 9.96 10.86 15.92
C THR A 207 10.06 10.80 14.40
N PRO A 208 9.40 11.70 13.66
CA PRO A 208 9.54 11.76 12.20
C PRO A 208 10.98 11.82 11.71
N ASP A 209 11.89 12.53 12.41
CA ASP A 209 13.30 12.68 12.06
C ASP A 209 14.08 11.34 12.07
N GLU A 210 13.51 10.29 12.64
CA GLU A 210 14.08 8.94 12.72
C GLU A 210 13.52 8.00 11.64
N VAL A 211 12.66 8.54 10.73
CA VAL A 211 11.94 7.77 9.71
C VAL A 211 12.40 8.17 8.32
N CYS A 212 12.59 7.16 7.45
CA CYS A 212 12.84 7.32 6.03
C CYS A 212 11.72 6.65 5.23
N CYS A 213 11.17 7.35 4.21
CA CYS A 213 10.09 6.84 3.38
C CYS A 213 10.46 6.82 1.89
N PHE A 214 9.89 5.85 1.15
CA PHE A 214 10.00 5.72 -0.29
C PHE A 214 8.62 5.58 -0.93
N GLY A 215 8.40 6.23 -2.09
CA GLY A 215 7.11 6.17 -2.80
C GLY A 215 7.17 6.73 -4.22
N ASP A 216 6.07 6.55 -4.97
CA ASP A 216 5.95 7.00 -6.36
C ASP A 216 4.59 7.61 -6.72
N ASN A 217 3.54 7.40 -5.91
CA ASN A 217 2.18 7.77 -6.28
C ASN A 217 1.51 8.70 -5.25
N LEU A 218 0.34 9.21 -5.60
CA LEU A 218 -0.39 10.24 -4.81
C LEU A 218 -0.72 9.79 -3.38
N ASN A 219 -0.92 8.49 -3.16
CA ASN A 219 -1.17 7.92 -1.83
C ASN A 219 0.07 7.89 -0.91
N ASP A 220 1.27 8.22 -1.47
CA ASP A 220 2.53 8.29 -0.73
C ASP A 220 2.86 9.71 -0.24
N ILE A 221 2.22 10.73 -0.81
CA ILE A 221 2.56 12.15 -0.56
C ILE A 221 2.60 12.46 0.93
N GLU A 222 1.59 12.03 1.71
CA GLU A 222 1.55 12.30 3.14
C GLU A 222 2.77 11.71 3.88
N MET A 223 3.17 10.47 3.59
CA MET A 223 4.32 9.87 4.28
C MET A 223 5.64 10.50 3.82
N LEU A 224 5.76 10.88 2.53
CA LEU A 224 6.97 11.54 2.01
C LEU A 224 7.16 12.94 2.60
N GLN A 225 6.07 13.70 2.75
CA GLN A 225 6.10 15.06 3.32
C GLN A 225 6.43 15.10 4.81
N ASN A 226 5.97 14.09 5.56
CA ASN A 226 6.06 14.11 7.02
C ASN A 226 7.26 13.34 7.58
N ALA A 227 7.90 12.45 6.80
CA ALA A 227 9.11 11.73 7.24
C ALA A 227 10.33 12.65 7.33
N GLY A 228 11.26 12.32 8.23
CA GLY A 228 12.54 13.02 8.39
C GLY A 228 13.43 12.93 7.17
N GLU A 229 13.42 11.76 6.50
CA GLU A 229 14.03 11.53 5.20
C GLU A 229 13.00 10.93 4.25
N SER A 230 12.99 11.37 2.99
CA SER A 230 12.06 10.82 2.00
C SER A 230 12.61 10.85 0.59
N TYR A 231 12.30 9.82 -0.17
CA TYR A 231 12.76 9.61 -1.53
C TYR A 231 11.58 9.27 -2.45
N ALA A 232 11.38 10.07 -3.49
CA ALA A 232 10.58 9.68 -4.63
C ALA A 232 11.46 8.97 -5.66
N VAL A 233 11.00 7.86 -6.23
CA VAL A 233 11.67 7.28 -7.41
C VAL A 233 11.47 8.19 -8.62
N SER A 234 12.42 8.24 -9.56
CA SER A 234 12.37 9.17 -10.69
C SER A 234 11.26 8.87 -11.72
N ASN A 235 10.65 7.68 -11.65
CA ASN A 235 9.45 7.36 -12.41
C ASN A 235 8.13 7.80 -11.73
N ALA A 236 8.21 8.41 -10.55
CA ALA A 236 7.04 8.91 -9.83
C ALA A 236 6.36 10.07 -10.56
N ARG A 237 5.11 10.36 -10.20
CA ARG A 237 4.39 11.55 -10.67
C ARG A 237 5.11 12.83 -10.22
N ALA A 238 5.00 13.90 -11.01
CA ALA A 238 5.67 15.17 -10.72
C ALA A 238 5.32 15.73 -9.32
N GLU A 239 4.05 15.61 -8.92
CA GLU A 239 3.56 16.05 -7.61
C GLU A 239 4.21 15.26 -6.46
N VAL A 240 4.47 13.98 -6.67
CA VAL A 240 5.11 13.10 -5.69
C VAL A 240 6.60 13.43 -5.58
N ILE A 241 7.27 13.64 -6.71
CA ILE A 241 8.67 14.09 -6.73
C ILE A 241 8.81 15.42 -5.98
N ALA A 242 7.88 16.35 -6.19
CA ALA A 242 7.89 17.65 -5.51
C ALA A 242 7.59 17.55 -4.00
N SER A 243 6.99 16.46 -3.54
CA SER A 243 6.65 16.23 -2.12
C SER A 243 7.77 15.56 -1.31
N ALA A 244 8.71 14.91 -1.98
CA ALA A 244 9.83 14.23 -1.34
C ALA A 244 11.04 15.16 -1.16
N LYS A 245 11.90 14.85 -0.17
CA LYS A 245 13.15 15.60 0.06
C LYS A 245 14.22 15.28 -0.99
N HIS A 246 14.20 14.05 -1.50
CA HIS A 246 15.18 13.54 -2.46
C HIS A 246 14.49 12.73 -3.56
N THR A 247 15.21 12.55 -4.67
CA THR A 247 14.84 11.65 -5.75
C THR A 247 15.90 10.56 -5.87
N CYS A 248 15.49 9.32 -6.12
CA CYS A 248 16.39 8.22 -6.43
C CYS A 248 16.10 7.65 -7.83
N PRO A 249 16.97 6.80 -8.40
CA PRO A 249 16.73 6.14 -9.68
C PRO A 249 15.39 5.39 -9.72
N PRO A 250 14.86 5.08 -10.92
CA PRO A 250 13.58 4.41 -11.06
C PRO A 250 13.63 2.97 -10.55
N TYR A 251 12.45 2.36 -10.30
CA TYR A 251 12.39 0.99 -9.74
C TYR A 251 13.12 -0.06 -10.60
N TRP A 252 13.10 0.07 -11.93
CA TRP A 252 13.79 -0.86 -12.84
C TRP A 252 15.33 -0.74 -12.81
N GLU A 253 15.86 0.28 -12.18
CA GLU A 253 17.28 0.44 -11.87
C GLU A 253 17.58 0.17 -10.39
N ASN A 254 16.61 -0.38 -9.65
CA ASN A 254 16.73 -0.64 -8.21
C ASN A 254 17.08 0.61 -7.39
N GLY A 255 16.46 1.77 -7.69
CA GLY A 255 16.81 3.05 -7.07
C GLY A 255 16.68 3.03 -5.55
N VAL A 256 15.61 2.44 -5.01
CA VAL A 256 15.43 2.28 -3.56
C VAL A 256 16.53 1.41 -2.96
N LEU A 257 16.91 0.30 -3.61
CA LEU A 257 17.98 -0.58 -3.16
C LEU A 257 19.33 0.16 -3.06
N GLN A 258 19.62 1.04 -4.03
CA GLN A 258 20.83 1.86 -4.00
C GLN A 258 20.86 2.77 -2.76
N VAL A 259 19.73 3.41 -2.44
CA VAL A 259 19.63 4.24 -1.23
C VAL A 259 19.70 3.40 0.04
N LEU A 260 19.01 2.26 0.11
CA LEU A 260 19.05 1.36 1.27
C LEU A 260 20.48 0.92 1.61
N LYS A 261 21.32 0.69 0.62
CA LYS A 261 22.73 0.35 0.82
C LYS A 261 23.51 1.45 1.54
N THR A 262 23.13 2.71 1.42
CA THR A 262 23.80 3.83 2.11
C THR A 262 23.55 3.84 3.62
N PHE A 263 22.46 3.21 4.08
CA PHE A 263 22.15 3.06 5.51
C PHE A 263 22.89 1.88 6.16
N LEU A 264 23.51 0.99 5.36
CA LEU A 264 24.32 -0.10 5.92
C LEU A 264 25.58 0.46 6.54
N LYS A 265 25.80 0.18 7.82
CA LYS A 265 27.11 0.41 8.46
C LYS A 265 28.13 -0.55 7.84
N GLU A 266 29.33 -0.04 7.58
CA GLU A 266 30.45 -0.90 7.22
C GLU A 266 30.61 -1.94 8.33
N THR A 267 30.63 -3.22 7.96
CA THR A 267 31.06 -4.27 8.87
C THR A 267 32.54 -4.02 9.14
N THR A 268 32.89 -3.36 10.24
CA THR A 268 34.22 -3.47 10.81
C THR A 268 34.42 -4.95 11.10
N ASN A 269 35.15 -5.62 10.22
CA ASN A 269 35.62 -6.98 10.45
C ASN A 269 36.52 -6.92 11.69
N PRO A 270 36.17 -7.50 12.84
CA PRO A 270 37.12 -7.69 13.90
C PRO A 270 38.01 -8.85 13.44
N PHE A 271 39.24 -8.54 13.11
CA PHE A 271 40.30 -9.54 12.97
C PHE A 271 40.47 -10.34 14.25
#